data_d881a8a7598d7306903e37008c43ffc5
#
_entry.id   d881a8a7598d7306903e37008c43ffc5
#
_cell.length_a   1.000
_cell.length_b   1.000
_cell.length_c   1.000
_cell.angle_alpha   90.00
_cell.angle_beta   90.00
_cell.angle_gamma   90.00
#
_symmetry.space_group_name_H-M   'P 1'
#
loop_
_entity.id
_entity.type
_entity.pdbx_description
1 polymer ?
#
loop_
_entity_poly.entity_id
_entity_poly.type
_entity_poly.pdbx_seq_one_letter_code
_entity_poly.pdbx_strand_id
1 'polypeptide(L)'
;MTTLKSTASGVCAAIYRTKGLLRIMPYAVGLLLLVSACNKENDQNPLLSYEIALDAFVADLQANPLDSAGLSDRVRDYLAAQSGSFFGATVALLDNTGKAYYSPYWFRLNDTLAMKNLADSTYQIDEQEWLRLPIESGYAIWTEPYFDAGGGEVWMRTRAVPVLKNNEIVAVATTDVKVQ
;
A
#
# COMPACT_ATOMS: atom_id res chain seq x y z
N MET A 1 -3.55 -43.64 19.53
CA MET A 1 -2.49 -43.34 20.48
C MET A 1 -1.37 -42.64 19.77
N THR A 2 -1.27 -41.35 19.85
CA THR A 2 -0.03 -40.58 19.83
C THR A 2 -0.42 -39.08 19.92
N THR A 3 -0.10 -38.49 21.02
CA THR A 3 -0.42 -37.16 21.50
C THR A 3 0.47 -36.11 20.83
N LEU A 4 -0.14 -35.05 20.25
CA LEU A 4 0.57 -33.82 19.85
C LEU A 4 0.64 -32.84 21.02
N LYS A 5 1.84 -32.48 21.42
CA LYS A 5 2.12 -31.44 22.41
C LYS A 5 2.00 -30.04 21.77
N SER A 6 1.09 -29.25 22.31
CA SER A 6 1.02 -27.81 22.16
C SER A 6 2.07 -27.16 23.05
N THR A 7 2.91 -26.28 22.43
CA THR A 7 3.79 -25.37 23.20
C THR A 7 3.16 -23.97 23.14
N ALA A 8 2.58 -23.59 24.28
CA ALA A 8 2.12 -22.24 24.54
C ALA A 8 3.31 -21.36 24.95
N SER A 9 3.49 -20.25 24.26
CA SER A 9 4.44 -19.19 24.59
C SER A 9 3.91 -18.36 25.76
N GLY A 10 4.76 -18.21 26.78
CA GLY A 10 4.41 -17.61 28.05
C GLY A 10 4.25 -16.08 28.02
N VAL A 11 3.19 -15.65 28.67
CA VAL A 11 2.98 -14.27 29.10
C VAL A 11 3.63 -14.09 30.45
N CYS A 12 4.64 -13.22 30.55
CA CYS A 12 5.23 -12.80 31.82
C CYS A 12 4.35 -11.75 32.49
N ALA A 13 3.55 -12.14 33.47
CA ALA A 13 2.94 -11.23 34.44
C ALA A 13 3.72 -11.33 35.75
N ALA A 14 4.48 -10.27 36.06
CA ALA A 14 5.13 -10.15 37.37
C ALA A 14 4.25 -9.35 38.33
N ILE A 15 3.65 -10.03 39.29
CA ILE A 15 2.94 -9.40 40.42
C ILE A 15 3.95 -9.27 41.57
N TYR A 16 4.32 -8.04 41.89
CA TYR A 16 5.06 -7.75 43.13
C TYR A 16 4.12 -7.33 44.24
N ARG A 17 4.03 -8.16 45.25
CA ARG A 17 3.33 -7.89 46.51
C ARG A 17 4.38 -7.54 47.55
N THR A 18 4.46 -6.28 47.96
CA THR A 18 5.30 -5.84 49.08
C THR A 18 4.52 -5.82 50.38
N LYS A 19 5.00 -6.52 51.39
CA LYS A 19 4.68 -6.27 52.80
C LYS A 19 5.96 -6.06 53.59
N GLY A 20 6.10 -4.83 54.08
CA GLY A 20 6.54 -4.46 55.42
C GLY A 20 8.00 -4.65 55.80
N LEU A 21 8.70 -3.64 56.10
CA LEU A 21 9.10 -3.11 57.41
C LEU A 21 10.27 -2.11 57.28
N LEU A 22 10.07 -1.05 57.96
CA LEU A 22 10.94 0.09 58.22
C LEU A 22 12.31 -0.28 58.77
N ARG A 23 13.42 0.23 58.18
CA ARG A 23 14.63 0.62 58.92
C ARG A 23 15.42 1.66 58.11
N ILE A 24 15.69 2.75 58.78
CA ILE A 24 16.42 3.92 58.36
C ILE A 24 17.90 3.63 58.31
N MET A 25 18.61 4.04 57.25
CA MET A 25 19.92 4.71 57.29
C MET A 25 20.42 5.11 55.89
N PRO A 26 21.16 6.22 55.78
CA PRO A 26 21.40 6.95 54.57
C PRO A 26 22.76 6.63 53.95
N TYR A 27 22.79 6.23 52.72
CA TYR A 27 23.93 6.43 51.82
C TYR A 27 23.41 6.67 50.41
N ALA A 28 23.60 7.90 50.00
CA ALA A 28 23.41 8.30 48.61
C ALA A 28 24.44 7.56 47.72
N VAL A 29 24.01 6.56 47.02
CA VAL A 29 24.72 6.04 45.87
C VAL A 29 23.74 6.16 44.71
N GLY A 30 24.00 7.19 43.87
CA GLY A 30 23.24 7.42 42.65
C GLY A 30 23.39 6.23 41.69
N LEU A 31 22.40 5.35 41.68
CA LEU A 31 22.24 4.36 40.62
C LEU A 31 21.59 5.06 39.42
N LEU A 32 22.46 5.59 38.59
CA LEU A 32 22.08 6.10 37.26
C LEU A 32 21.59 4.89 36.45
N LEU A 33 20.30 4.63 36.49
CA LEU A 33 19.67 3.69 35.57
C LEU A 33 19.79 4.30 34.17
N LEU A 34 20.83 3.90 33.44
CA LEU A 34 20.87 4.03 31.99
C LEU A 34 19.74 3.20 31.43
N VAL A 35 18.57 3.83 31.31
CA VAL A 35 17.52 3.34 30.42
C VAL A 35 18.09 3.50 29.01
N SER A 36 18.81 2.46 28.56
CA SER A 36 19.14 2.31 27.16
C SER A 36 17.80 2.15 26.44
N ALA A 37 17.21 3.29 26.04
CA ALA A 37 16.14 3.27 25.07
C ALA A 37 16.74 2.63 23.82
N CYS A 38 16.41 1.36 23.58
CA CYS A 38 16.52 0.78 22.25
C CYS A 38 15.64 1.64 21.34
N ASN A 39 16.19 2.67 20.76
CA ASN A 39 15.72 3.18 19.49
C ASN A 39 15.95 2.03 18.51
N LYS A 40 14.97 1.14 18.36
CA LYS A 40 14.80 0.48 17.09
C LYS A 40 14.63 1.60 16.10
N GLU A 41 15.67 1.93 15.34
CA GLU A 41 15.52 2.54 14.04
C GLU A 41 14.48 1.68 13.34
N ASN A 42 13.31 2.26 13.18
CA ASN A 42 12.23 1.66 12.44
C ASN A 42 12.73 1.73 10.99
N ASP A 43 13.35 0.64 10.53
CA ASP A 43 13.70 0.43 9.13
C ASP A 43 12.38 0.24 8.38
N GLN A 44 11.62 1.35 8.31
CA GLN A 44 10.32 1.39 7.65
C GLN A 44 10.61 1.30 6.16
N ASN A 45 10.20 0.20 5.53
CA ASN A 45 10.17 0.13 4.09
C ASN A 45 9.53 1.43 3.55
N PRO A 46 10.28 2.29 2.85
CA PRO A 46 9.79 3.60 2.41
C PRO A 46 8.55 3.49 1.50
N LEU A 47 8.30 2.30 0.95
CA LEU A 47 7.16 2.00 0.09
C LEU A 47 5.93 1.50 0.86
N LEU A 48 6.06 1.18 2.14
CA LEU A 48 4.97 0.57 2.93
C LEU A 48 3.70 1.45 2.98
N SER A 49 3.85 2.76 3.06
CA SER A 49 2.70 3.68 3.09
C SER A 49 1.88 3.62 1.80
N TYR A 50 2.53 3.47 0.65
CA TYR A 50 1.86 3.32 -0.65
C TYR A 50 1.14 1.98 -0.75
N GLU A 51 1.76 0.91 -0.25
CA GLU A 51 1.16 -0.43 -0.23
C GLU A 51 -0.11 -0.45 0.62
N ILE A 52 -0.04 0.04 1.87
CA ILE A 52 -1.19 0.10 2.77
C ILE A 52 -2.34 0.92 2.18
N ALA A 53 -2.03 2.09 1.62
CA ALA A 53 -3.06 2.97 1.05
C ALA A 53 -3.74 2.32 -0.16
N LEU A 54 -2.97 1.72 -1.07
CA LEU A 54 -3.53 1.07 -2.26
C LEU A 54 -4.30 -0.19 -1.91
N ASP A 55 -3.80 -1.01 -0.97
CA ASP A 55 -4.49 -2.23 -0.54
C ASP A 55 -5.84 -1.90 0.12
N ALA A 56 -5.92 -0.81 0.91
CA ALA A 56 -7.19 -0.33 1.47
C ALA A 56 -8.16 0.14 0.37
N PHE A 57 -7.66 0.84 -0.65
CA PHE A 57 -8.47 1.26 -1.80
C PHE A 57 -8.98 0.06 -2.60
N VAL A 58 -8.11 -0.93 -2.86
CA VAL A 58 -8.50 -2.18 -3.52
C VAL A 58 -9.58 -2.93 -2.74
N ALA A 59 -9.48 -3.00 -1.42
CA ALA A 59 -10.51 -3.61 -0.58
C ALA A 59 -11.86 -2.89 -0.73
N ASP A 60 -11.87 -1.55 -0.80
CA ASP A 60 -13.08 -0.78 -1.10
C ASP A 60 -13.64 -1.07 -2.50
N LEU A 61 -12.76 -1.13 -3.53
CA LEU A 61 -13.16 -1.50 -4.89
C LEU A 61 -13.77 -2.91 -4.95
N GLN A 62 -13.24 -3.85 -4.18
CA GLN A 62 -13.76 -5.23 -4.11
C GLN A 62 -15.10 -5.34 -3.38
N ALA A 63 -15.32 -4.51 -2.36
CA ALA A 63 -16.55 -4.52 -1.56
C ALA A 63 -17.74 -3.84 -2.24
N ASN A 64 -17.50 -2.86 -3.10
CA ASN A 64 -18.51 -2.01 -3.73
C ASN A 64 -18.68 -2.31 -5.24
N PRO A 65 -19.80 -1.91 -5.86
CA PRO A 65 -19.95 -2.01 -7.31
C PRO A 65 -18.78 -1.36 -8.05
N LEU A 66 -18.31 -2.03 -9.09
CA LEU A 66 -17.17 -1.58 -9.89
C LEU A 66 -17.60 -1.51 -11.36
N ASP A 67 -17.89 -0.31 -11.81
CA ASP A 67 -18.23 0.04 -13.18
C ASP A 67 -17.56 1.36 -13.57
N SER A 68 -17.69 1.78 -14.81
CA SER A 68 -17.10 3.04 -15.28
C SER A 68 -17.79 4.29 -14.70
N ALA A 69 -19.03 4.16 -14.21
CA ALA A 69 -19.77 5.27 -13.63
C ALA A 69 -19.17 5.61 -12.25
N GLY A 70 -18.74 6.85 -12.05
CA GLY A 70 -18.15 7.32 -10.81
C GLY A 70 -16.72 6.80 -10.51
N LEU A 71 -16.14 5.88 -11.31
CA LEU A 71 -14.79 5.37 -11.07
C LEU A 71 -13.74 6.48 -11.11
N SER A 72 -13.86 7.42 -12.05
CA SER A 72 -12.93 8.54 -12.14
C SER A 72 -12.90 9.38 -10.86
N ASP A 73 -14.06 9.64 -10.27
CA ASP A 73 -14.16 10.37 -8.99
C ASP A 73 -13.54 9.58 -7.85
N ARG A 74 -13.77 8.27 -7.77
CA ARG A 74 -13.16 7.40 -6.74
C ARG A 74 -11.65 7.41 -6.82
N VAL A 75 -11.06 7.34 -8.02
CA VAL A 75 -9.59 7.40 -8.21
C VAL A 75 -9.06 8.79 -7.84
N ARG A 76 -9.76 9.87 -8.26
CA ARG A 76 -9.41 11.23 -7.87
C ARG A 76 -9.40 11.40 -6.35
N ASP A 77 -10.45 10.97 -5.70
CA ASP A 77 -10.64 11.15 -4.26
C ASP A 77 -9.62 10.30 -3.47
N TYR A 78 -9.31 9.08 -3.96
CA TYR A 78 -8.21 8.30 -3.42
C TYR A 78 -6.89 9.07 -3.49
N LEU A 79 -6.49 9.57 -4.66
CA LEU A 79 -5.23 10.31 -4.83
C LEU A 79 -5.21 11.63 -4.05
N ALA A 80 -6.34 12.34 -4.00
CA ALA A 80 -6.46 13.59 -3.27
C ALA A 80 -6.28 13.43 -1.76
N ALA A 81 -6.69 12.28 -1.22
CA ALA A 81 -6.53 11.95 0.21
C ALA A 81 -5.07 11.59 0.58
N GLN A 82 -4.21 11.33 -0.40
CA GLN A 82 -2.82 10.94 -0.15
C GLN A 82 -1.88 12.15 -0.07
N SER A 83 -0.71 11.95 0.56
CA SER A 83 0.37 12.96 0.58
C SER A 83 0.89 13.28 -0.83
N GLY A 84 1.60 14.41 -0.98
CA GLY A 84 2.18 14.83 -2.27
C GLY A 84 3.22 13.88 -2.86
N SER A 85 3.72 12.90 -2.10
CA SER A 85 4.62 11.86 -2.60
C SER A 85 3.92 10.82 -3.48
N PHE A 86 2.60 10.64 -3.34
CA PHE A 86 1.79 9.87 -4.27
C PHE A 86 1.60 10.70 -5.54
N PHE A 87 2.25 10.29 -6.63
CA PHE A 87 2.24 11.08 -7.86
C PHE A 87 0.97 10.88 -8.68
N GLY A 88 0.58 9.63 -8.90
CA GLY A 88 -0.56 9.27 -9.74
C GLY A 88 -1.28 8.03 -9.24
N ALA A 89 -2.47 7.80 -9.79
CA ALA A 89 -3.27 6.61 -9.54
C ALA A 89 -4.23 6.35 -10.69
N THR A 90 -4.50 5.07 -10.97
CA THR A 90 -5.56 4.65 -11.87
C THR A 90 -6.21 3.35 -11.41
N VAL A 91 -7.37 3.06 -11.97
CA VAL A 91 -8.00 1.72 -11.96
C VAL A 91 -8.34 1.39 -13.40
N ALA A 92 -7.65 0.41 -13.98
CA ALA A 92 -7.92 -0.09 -15.32
C ALA A 92 -8.99 -1.18 -15.25
N LEU A 93 -10.19 -0.92 -15.78
CA LEU A 93 -11.25 -1.90 -15.91
C LEU A 93 -10.98 -2.81 -17.09
N LEU A 94 -11.14 -4.13 -16.87
CA LEU A 94 -10.91 -5.16 -17.89
C LEU A 94 -12.23 -5.65 -18.47
N ASP A 95 -12.23 -5.93 -19.76
CA ASP A 95 -13.31 -6.65 -20.42
C ASP A 95 -13.19 -8.18 -20.20
N ASN A 96 -14.12 -8.94 -20.76
CA ASN A 96 -14.16 -10.41 -20.67
C ASN A 96 -13.01 -11.12 -21.42
N THR A 97 -12.19 -10.36 -22.15
CA THR A 97 -10.97 -10.87 -22.81
C THR A 97 -9.70 -10.51 -22.04
N GLY A 98 -9.82 -9.80 -20.92
CA GLY A 98 -8.71 -9.33 -20.08
C GLY A 98 -8.04 -8.04 -20.59
N LYS A 99 -8.66 -7.33 -21.53
CA LYS A 99 -8.16 -6.06 -22.06
C LYS A 99 -8.75 -4.87 -21.34
N ALA A 100 -7.94 -3.84 -21.12
CA ALA A 100 -8.39 -2.62 -20.50
C ALA A 100 -9.27 -1.79 -21.47
N TYR A 101 -10.50 -1.47 -21.03
CA TYR A 101 -11.42 -0.65 -21.82
C TYR A 101 -11.67 0.75 -21.22
N TYR A 102 -11.33 0.97 -19.96
CA TYR A 102 -11.44 2.25 -19.27
C TYR A 102 -10.40 2.34 -18.17
N SER A 103 -9.62 3.43 -18.11
CA SER A 103 -8.56 3.62 -17.13
C SER A 103 -8.38 5.11 -16.81
N PRO A 104 -9.21 5.69 -15.92
CA PRO A 104 -9.11 7.09 -15.54
C PRO A 104 -7.85 7.30 -14.70
N TYR A 105 -6.83 7.87 -15.27
CA TYR A 105 -5.57 8.18 -14.62
C TYR A 105 -5.57 9.60 -14.08
N TRP A 106 -5.50 9.74 -12.77
CA TRP A 106 -5.33 11.02 -12.09
C TRP A 106 -3.88 11.16 -11.64
N PHE A 107 -3.29 12.33 -11.86
CA PHE A 107 -1.90 12.59 -11.48
C PHE A 107 -1.70 14.04 -11.04
N ARG A 108 -0.63 14.28 -10.28
CA ARG A 108 -0.30 15.61 -9.78
C ARG A 108 0.45 16.40 -10.86
N LEU A 109 -0.15 17.51 -11.26
CA LEU A 109 0.43 18.47 -12.19
C LEU A 109 0.51 19.82 -11.48
N ASN A 110 1.73 20.21 -11.08
CA ASN A 110 1.94 21.36 -10.20
C ASN A 110 1.12 21.20 -8.90
N ASP A 111 0.31 22.19 -8.54
CA ASP A 111 -0.52 22.19 -7.34
C ASP A 111 -1.95 21.65 -7.59
N THR A 112 -2.21 21.04 -8.74
CA THR A 112 -3.54 20.52 -9.13
C THR A 112 -3.49 19.05 -9.47
N LEU A 113 -4.67 18.44 -9.59
CA LEU A 113 -4.84 17.12 -10.17
C LEU A 113 -5.30 17.24 -11.63
N ALA A 114 -4.63 16.53 -12.52
CA ALA A 114 -5.02 16.38 -13.91
C ALA A 114 -5.46 14.95 -14.20
N MET A 115 -6.27 14.74 -15.23
CA MET A 115 -6.81 13.44 -15.61
C MET A 115 -6.64 13.19 -17.10
N LYS A 116 -6.35 11.93 -17.46
CA LYS A 116 -6.48 11.37 -18.80
C LYS A 116 -7.01 9.93 -18.71
N ASN A 117 -7.58 9.43 -19.79
CA ASN A 117 -7.95 8.01 -19.89
C ASN A 117 -6.81 7.26 -20.58
N LEU A 118 -6.14 6.35 -19.87
CA LEU A 118 -5.02 5.56 -20.41
C LEU A 118 -5.49 4.44 -21.36
N ALA A 119 -6.77 4.10 -21.36
CA ALA A 119 -7.33 3.11 -22.29
C ALA A 119 -7.61 3.69 -23.69
N ASP A 120 -7.09 4.88 -23.99
CA ASP A 120 -7.11 5.38 -25.37
C ASP A 120 -6.05 4.68 -26.22
N SER A 121 -6.22 4.75 -27.55
CA SER A 121 -5.38 4.01 -28.49
C SER A 121 -3.92 4.47 -28.56
N THR A 122 -3.58 5.61 -27.93
CA THR A 122 -2.22 6.20 -28.04
C THR A 122 -1.28 5.69 -26.96
N TYR A 123 -1.80 5.28 -25.81
CA TYR A 123 -0.99 4.85 -24.67
C TYR A 123 -0.57 3.36 -24.72
N GLN A 124 -1.27 2.54 -25.52
CA GLN A 124 -1.01 1.09 -25.63
C GLN A 124 -1.02 0.39 -24.24
N ILE A 125 -2.09 0.64 -23.48
CA ILE A 125 -2.22 0.25 -22.07
C ILE A 125 -1.98 -1.24 -21.85
N ASP A 126 -2.43 -2.11 -22.75
CA ASP A 126 -2.30 -3.57 -22.62
C ASP A 126 -0.85 -4.07 -22.75
N GLU A 127 0.09 -3.22 -23.22
CA GLU A 127 1.51 -3.54 -23.31
C GLU A 127 2.28 -3.11 -22.05
N GLN A 128 1.66 -2.34 -21.17
CA GLN A 128 2.31 -1.79 -19.98
C GLN A 128 2.54 -2.88 -18.92
N GLU A 129 3.74 -2.93 -18.35
CA GLU A 129 4.10 -3.92 -17.33
C GLU A 129 3.22 -3.82 -16.08
N TRP A 130 2.86 -2.59 -15.67
CA TRP A 130 2.02 -2.35 -14.51
C TRP A 130 0.58 -2.91 -14.67
N LEU A 131 0.10 -3.10 -15.92
CA LEU A 131 -1.18 -3.75 -16.19
C LEU A 131 -0.99 -5.26 -16.40
N ARG A 132 -0.06 -5.65 -17.27
CA ARG A 132 0.13 -7.03 -17.71
C ARG A 132 0.58 -7.96 -16.60
N LEU A 133 1.63 -7.56 -15.83
CA LEU A 133 2.23 -8.43 -14.84
C LEU A 133 1.29 -8.85 -13.69
N PRO A 134 0.48 -7.95 -13.07
CA PRO A 134 -0.48 -8.38 -12.06
C PRO A 134 -1.60 -9.26 -12.63
N ILE A 135 -1.99 -9.10 -13.90
CA ILE A 135 -2.96 -9.98 -14.55
C ILE A 135 -2.37 -11.38 -14.73
N GLU A 136 -1.15 -11.49 -15.25
CA GLU A 136 -0.47 -12.76 -15.51
C GLU A 136 -0.13 -13.53 -14.23
N SER A 137 0.34 -12.81 -13.21
CA SER A 137 0.78 -13.43 -11.95
C SER A 137 -0.35 -13.66 -10.95
N GLY A 138 -1.41 -12.86 -11.01
CA GLY A 138 -2.46 -12.81 -9.99
C GLY A 138 -2.05 -12.12 -8.69
N TYR A 139 -0.88 -11.49 -8.62
CA TYR A 139 -0.33 -10.87 -7.43
C TYR A 139 -0.04 -9.38 -7.62
N ALA A 140 0.00 -8.67 -6.49
CA ALA A 140 0.44 -7.29 -6.47
C ALA A 140 1.94 -7.17 -6.75
N ILE A 141 2.34 -6.19 -7.56
CA ILE A 141 3.73 -5.97 -7.95
C ILE A 141 4.17 -4.51 -7.72
N TRP A 142 5.47 -4.28 -7.67
CA TRP A 142 6.12 -3.02 -7.98
C TRP A 142 6.86 -3.17 -9.30
N THR A 143 6.69 -2.21 -10.21
CA THR A 143 7.52 -2.16 -11.42
C THR A 143 8.96 -1.76 -11.10
N GLU A 144 9.90 -2.08 -11.97
CA GLU A 144 11.15 -1.35 -12.01
C GLU A 144 10.90 0.12 -12.41
N PRO A 145 11.87 1.03 -12.14
CA PRO A 145 11.76 2.41 -12.61
C PRO A 145 11.61 2.50 -14.14
N TYR A 146 10.62 3.25 -14.61
CA TYR A 146 10.39 3.48 -16.04
C TYR A 146 9.94 4.92 -16.29
N PHE A 147 10.09 5.39 -17.54
CA PHE A 147 9.53 6.66 -17.99
C PHE A 147 8.13 6.42 -18.56
N ASP A 148 7.11 7.02 -17.96
CA ASP A 148 5.70 6.84 -18.33
C ASP A 148 5.30 7.75 -19.50
N ALA A 149 5.79 7.40 -20.69
CA ALA A 149 5.50 8.15 -21.92
C ALA A 149 4.01 8.04 -22.29
N GLY A 150 3.37 9.17 -22.54
CA GLY A 150 1.94 9.24 -22.83
C GLY A 150 1.02 9.22 -21.60
N GLY A 151 1.54 8.78 -20.45
CA GLY A 151 0.87 8.81 -19.15
C GLY A 151 1.26 10.03 -18.32
N GLY A 152 2.04 9.83 -17.26
CA GLY A 152 2.49 10.88 -16.36
C GLY A 152 3.66 11.74 -16.85
N GLU A 153 4.36 11.34 -17.91
CA GLU A 153 5.54 12.03 -18.50
C GLU A 153 6.68 12.24 -17.49
N VAL A 154 6.88 11.30 -16.57
CA VAL A 154 7.93 11.33 -15.56
C VAL A 154 8.53 9.94 -15.36
N TRP A 155 9.74 9.90 -14.78
CA TRP A 155 10.30 8.65 -14.25
C TRP A 155 9.56 8.28 -12.97
N MET A 156 9.04 7.05 -12.92
CA MET A 156 8.27 6.54 -11.79
C MET A 156 8.45 5.05 -11.57
N ARG A 157 7.96 4.60 -10.42
CA ARG A 157 7.64 3.21 -10.13
C ARG A 157 6.16 3.12 -9.81
N THR A 158 5.53 2.06 -10.25
CA THR A 158 4.11 1.81 -10.04
C THR A 158 3.90 0.58 -9.15
N ARG A 159 3.15 0.76 -8.06
CA ARG A 159 2.51 -0.35 -7.35
C ARG A 159 1.23 -0.70 -8.08
N ALA A 160 1.09 -1.94 -8.51
CA ALA A 160 -0.11 -2.42 -9.19
C ALA A 160 -0.68 -3.64 -8.48
N VAL A 161 -2.00 -3.62 -8.23
CA VAL A 161 -2.71 -4.64 -7.47
C VAL A 161 -3.93 -5.11 -8.26
N PRO A 162 -4.09 -6.43 -8.52
CA PRO A 162 -5.28 -6.95 -9.19
C PRO A 162 -6.51 -6.82 -8.28
N VAL A 163 -7.62 -6.38 -8.85
CA VAL A 163 -8.92 -6.27 -8.18
C VAL A 163 -9.75 -7.48 -8.57
N LEU A 164 -10.14 -8.28 -7.58
CA LEU A 164 -10.88 -9.51 -7.81
C LEU A 164 -12.37 -9.36 -7.49
N LYS A 165 -13.22 -9.90 -8.35
CA LYS A 165 -14.65 -10.12 -8.11
C LYS A 165 -14.96 -11.59 -8.40
N ASN A 166 -15.59 -12.28 -7.46
CA ASN A 166 -15.92 -13.70 -7.61
C ASN A 166 -14.70 -14.57 -8.04
N ASN A 167 -13.51 -14.23 -7.53
CA ASN A 167 -12.25 -14.89 -7.86
C ASN A 167 -11.72 -14.67 -9.29
N GLU A 168 -12.26 -13.70 -10.01
CA GLU A 168 -11.79 -13.27 -11.33
C GLU A 168 -11.17 -11.87 -11.25
N ILE A 169 -10.08 -11.63 -11.97
CA ILE A 169 -9.48 -10.30 -12.07
C ILE A 169 -10.33 -9.45 -13.00
N VAL A 170 -10.97 -8.42 -12.49
CA VAL A 170 -11.86 -7.52 -13.24
C VAL A 170 -11.27 -6.14 -13.47
N ALA A 171 -10.20 -5.81 -12.75
CA ALA A 171 -9.47 -4.55 -12.88
C ALA A 171 -8.06 -4.66 -12.29
N VAL A 172 -7.23 -3.67 -12.57
CA VAL A 172 -5.94 -3.44 -11.89
C VAL A 172 -5.94 -2.01 -11.34
N ALA A 173 -5.71 -1.88 -10.04
CA ALA A 173 -5.55 -0.59 -9.37
C ALA A 173 -4.07 -0.26 -9.18
N THR A 174 -3.70 1.03 -9.35
CA THR A 174 -2.30 1.46 -9.21
C THR A 174 -2.14 2.68 -8.34
N THR A 175 -0.92 2.84 -7.84
CA THR A 175 -0.40 4.10 -7.33
C THR A 175 1.05 4.28 -7.78
N ASP A 176 1.41 5.52 -8.12
CA ASP A 176 2.71 5.86 -8.69
C ASP A 176 3.53 6.72 -7.76
N VAL A 177 4.83 6.46 -7.76
CA VAL A 177 5.85 7.21 -7.02
C VAL A 177 6.91 7.68 -7.99
N LYS A 178 7.20 9.00 -7.99
CA LYS A 178 8.33 9.51 -8.78
C LYS A 178 9.63 8.94 -8.27
N VAL A 179 10.50 8.56 -9.21
CA VAL A 179 11.90 8.27 -8.91
C VAL A 179 12.77 9.45 -9.32
N GLN A 180 13.77 9.75 -8.50
CA GLN A 180 14.72 10.84 -8.75
C GLN A 180 15.86 10.36 -9.63
#